data_f054fef8bba52ced9198790829d8031c
#
_entry.id   f054fef8bba52ced9198790829d8031c
#
_cell.length_a   1.000
_cell.length_b   1.000
_cell.length_c   1.000
_cell.angle_alpha   90.00
_cell.angle_beta   90.00
_cell.angle_gamma   90.00
#
_symmetry.space_group_name_H-M   'P 1'
#
loop_
_entity.id
_entity.type
_entity.pdbx_description
1 polymer ?
#
loop_
_entity_poly.entity_id
_entity_poly.type
_entity_poly.pdbx_seq_one_letter_code
_entity_poly.pdbx_strand_id
1 'polypeptide(L)'
;VYVTANILAHNYDLDGVREYLTELENMKPDRPDGLIIADPAVFTIAGEVAPHIDRHISTQANNTNYGTFQFWQKLGATRVVTARELSLREIKEIRANIPDDLEIETFIHGAMCISYSGRCLLSNYFTGRDANQGACTHPCRWKYSVVEEKRPGEYLPVYENERGTYIFNSKDLCMIEHIPDMLDAGIDSFKIEGRMKTALYVATVARTYRKAIDDYLESPEKYQENMPWYLEQIKSCTYRQFTTGFFYGKPSEETQIYDNNTYEKGY
;
A
#
# COMPACT_ATOMS: atom_id res chain seq x y z
N VAL A 1 9.16 -5.65 -14.83
CA VAL A 1 8.18 -6.40 -14.03
C VAL A 1 8.74 -6.69 -12.65
N TYR A 2 7.95 -6.47 -11.57
CA TYR A 2 8.35 -6.81 -10.21
C TYR A 2 7.58 -8.02 -9.70
N VAL A 3 8.27 -8.96 -9.06
CA VAL A 3 7.68 -10.16 -8.49
C VAL A 3 7.59 -10.01 -6.97
N THR A 4 6.42 -10.31 -6.41
CA THR A 4 6.20 -10.25 -4.95
C THR A 4 6.60 -11.57 -4.28
N ALA A 5 7.60 -11.51 -3.41
CA ALA A 5 8.00 -12.55 -2.47
C ALA A 5 7.90 -12.02 -1.04
N ASN A 6 6.78 -11.37 -0.72
CA ASN A 6 6.60 -10.54 0.46
C ASN A 6 5.77 -11.18 1.58
N ILE A 7 5.66 -12.50 1.60
CA ILE A 7 5.14 -13.24 2.74
C ILE A 7 6.15 -13.18 3.90
N LEU A 8 5.66 -13.37 5.13
CA LEU A 8 6.51 -13.73 6.28
C LEU A 8 6.66 -15.24 6.26
N ALA A 9 7.81 -15.72 5.82
CA ALA A 9 8.06 -17.14 5.58
C ALA A 9 8.20 -17.91 6.90
N HIS A 10 7.62 -19.11 6.95
CA HIS A 10 7.88 -20.07 7.99
C HIS A 10 9.05 -20.98 7.62
N ASN A 11 9.61 -21.71 8.58
CA ASN A 11 10.76 -22.59 8.33
C ASN A 11 10.52 -23.60 7.19
N TYR A 12 9.30 -24.09 7.06
CA TYR A 12 8.93 -25.04 6.00
C TYR A 12 8.78 -24.40 4.60
N ASP A 13 8.75 -23.07 4.51
CA ASP A 13 8.66 -22.35 3.23
C ASP A 13 10.05 -22.07 2.64
N LEU A 14 11.12 -22.06 3.46
CA LEU A 14 12.42 -21.50 3.06
C LEU A 14 13.07 -22.24 1.88
N ASP A 15 12.96 -23.56 1.83
CA ASP A 15 13.50 -24.35 0.73
C ASP A 15 12.76 -24.04 -0.59
N GLY A 16 11.44 -24.01 -0.54
CA GLY A 16 10.61 -23.62 -1.69
C GLY A 16 10.85 -22.19 -2.15
N VAL A 17 11.10 -21.26 -1.21
CA VAL A 17 11.49 -19.88 -1.53
C VAL A 17 12.82 -19.86 -2.27
N ARG A 18 13.82 -20.60 -1.82
CA ARG A 18 15.13 -20.69 -2.48
C ARG A 18 15.01 -21.25 -3.91
N GLU A 19 14.25 -22.30 -4.10
CA GLU A 19 14.01 -22.89 -5.43
C GLU A 19 13.32 -21.88 -6.35
N TYR A 20 12.24 -21.25 -5.88
CA TYR A 20 11.50 -20.24 -6.64
C TYR A 20 12.36 -19.05 -7.06
N LEU A 21 13.15 -18.48 -6.15
CA LEU A 21 14.02 -17.35 -6.46
C LEU A 21 15.14 -17.74 -7.43
N THR A 22 15.66 -18.96 -7.33
CA THR A 22 16.64 -19.51 -8.28
C THR A 22 16.04 -19.66 -9.66
N GLU A 23 14.77 -20.11 -9.77
CA GLU A 23 14.06 -20.20 -11.03
C GLU A 23 13.91 -18.82 -11.68
N LEU A 24 13.47 -17.80 -10.92
CA LEU A 24 13.35 -16.42 -11.41
C LEU A 24 14.68 -15.86 -11.94
N GLU A 25 15.77 -16.11 -11.22
CA GLU A 25 17.13 -15.69 -11.66
C GLU A 25 17.52 -16.30 -13.02
N ASN A 26 17.08 -17.54 -13.28
CA ASN A 26 17.40 -18.28 -14.48
C ASN A 26 16.45 -18.01 -15.67
N MET A 27 15.38 -17.23 -15.49
CA MET A 27 14.43 -16.85 -16.55
C MET A 27 15.05 -15.84 -17.53
N LYS A 28 16.00 -16.28 -18.33
CA LYS A 28 16.60 -15.42 -19.36
C LYS A 28 15.91 -15.63 -20.71
N PRO A 29 15.52 -14.56 -21.47
CA PRO A 29 15.75 -13.14 -21.19
C PRO A 29 14.70 -12.47 -20.28
N ASP A 30 13.66 -13.19 -19.83
CA ASP A 30 12.45 -12.66 -19.18
C ASP A 30 12.57 -12.56 -17.64
N ARG A 31 13.80 -12.42 -17.12
CA ARG A 31 14.05 -12.22 -15.70
C ARG A 31 13.30 -10.97 -15.21
N PRO A 32 12.64 -11.02 -14.03
CA PRO A 32 12.02 -9.83 -13.45
C PRO A 32 13.06 -8.75 -13.12
N ASP A 33 12.64 -7.48 -13.19
CA ASP A 33 13.47 -6.34 -12.85
C ASP A 33 13.72 -6.22 -11.35
N GLY A 34 12.79 -6.71 -10.50
CA GLY A 34 12.95 -6.65 -9.05
C GLY A 34 12.05 -7.62 -8.29
N LEU A 35 12.47 -7.90 -7.06
CA LEU A 35 11.74 -8.70 -6.07
C LEU A 35 11.23 -7.79 -4.95
N ILE A 36 9.96 -7.88 -4.61
CA ILE A 36 9.38 -7.15 -3.49
C ILE A 36 9.30 -8.09 -2.29
N ILE A 37 10.10 -7.83 -1.25
CA ILE A 37 10.36 -8.74 -0.13
C ILE A 37 10.04 -8.04 1.20
N ALA A 38 9.49 -8.76 2.17
CA ALA A 38 9.22 -8.26 3.53
C ALA A 38 10.03 -9.00 4.61
N ASP A 39 10.35 -10.26 4.37
CA ASP A 39 10.99 -11.14 5.34
C ASP A 39 12.52 -11.06 5.21
N PRO A 40 13.27 -10.82 6.31
CA PRO A 40 14.74 -10.75 6.27
C PRO A 40 15.43 -12.03 5.79
N ALA A 41 14.87 -13.21 6.09
CA ALA A 41 15.46 -14.48 5.63
C ALA A 41 15.27 -14.62 4.11
N VAL A 42 14.08 -14.31 3.60
CA VAL A 42 13.80 -14.28 2.15
C VAL A 42 14.70 -13.26 1.44
N PHE A 43 14.94 -12.10 2.07
CA PHE A 43 15.83 -11.07 1.52
C PHE A 43 17.29 -11.56 1.42
N THR A 44 17.75 -12.29 2.44
CA THR A 44 19.10 -12.89 2.44
C THR A 44 19.21 -13.96 1.36
N ILE A 45 18.25 -14.89 1.30
CA ILE A 45 18.20 -15.94 0.27
C ILE A 45 18.21 -15.31 -1.14
N ALA A 46 17.42 -14.26 -1.36
CA ALA A 46 17.39 -13.56 -2.65
C ALA A 46 18.78 -13.03 -3.05
N GLY A 47 19.52 -12.45 -2.10
CA GLY A 47 20.90 -11.99 -2.34
C GLY A 47 21.88 -13.11 -2.69
N GLU A 48 21.64 -14.32 -2.17
CA GLU A 48 22.48 -15.50 -2.46
C GLU A 48 22.18 -16.14 -3.82
N VAL A 49 20.88 -16.31 -4.15
CA VAL A 49 20.47 -17.14 -5.30
C VAL A 49 19.96 -16.35 -6.50
N ALA A 50 19.62 -15.07 -6.31
CA ALA A 50 19.12 -14.17 -7.34
C ALA A 50 19.85 -12.81 -7.33
N PRO A 51 21.19 -12.78 -7.43
CA PRO A 51 21.99 -11.56 -7.24
C PRO A 51 21.82 -10.50 -8.33
N HIS A 52 21.24 -10.85 -9.48
CA HIS A 52 21.05 -9.93 -10.60
C HIS A 52 19.62 -9.35 -10.66
N ILE A 53 18.77 -9.65 -9.68
CA ILE A 53 17.43 -9.09 -9.56
C ILE A 53 17.44 -8.09 -8.41
N ASP A 54 16.97 -6.88 -8.67
CA ASP A 54 16.87 -5.83 -7.65
C ASP A 54 15.99 -6.25 -6.47
N ARG A 55 16.40 -5.87 -5.25
CA ARG A 55 15.66 -6.20 -4.04
C ARG A 55 14.97 -4.97 -3.48
N HIS A 56 13.65 -4.96 -3.56
CA HIS A 56 12.78 -3.91 -3.05
C HIS A 56 12.14 -4.35 -1.74
N ILE A 57 12.17 -3.49 -0.73
CA ILE A 57 11.55 -3.79 0.56
C ILE A 57 10.06 -3.45 0.53
N SER A 58 9.23 -4.45 0.81
CA SER A 58 7.77 -4.30 0.87
C SER A 58 7.31 -3.39 2.00
N THR A 59 6.16 -2.73 1.82
CA THR A 59 5.43 -2.06 2.91
C THR A 59 5.12 -3.00 4.08
N GLN A 60 5.05 -4.31 3.86
CA GLN A 60 4.84 -5.32 4.93
C GLN A 60 6.01 -5.43 5.90
N ALA A 61 7.18 -4.89 5.58
CA ALA A 61 8.29 -4.73 6.53
C ALA A 61 8.08 -3.53 7.48
N ASN A 62 7.03 -2.73 7.27
CA ASN A 62 6.61 -1.61 8.12
C ASN A 62 7.71 -0.55 8.33
N ASN A 63 8.26 -0.05 7.24
CA ASN A 63 9.35 0.93 7.23
C ASN A 63 8.81 2.33 7.55
N THR A 64 9.12 2.85 8.73
CA THR A 64 8.56 4.10 9.29
C THR A 64 9.58 5.19 9.56
N ASN A 65 10.89 4.94 9.35
CA ASN A 65 11.92 5.92 9.65
C ASN A 65 13.18 5.71 8.78
N TYR A 66 13.98 6.76 8.64
CA TYR A 66 15.19 6.74 7.81
C TYR A 66 16.23 5.70 8.27
N GLY A 67 16.30 5.39 9.55
CA GLY A 67 17.22 4.37 10.07
C GLY A 67 16.91 2.98 9.52
N THR A 68 15.62 2.63 9.36
CA THR A 68 15.18 1.39 8.72
C THR A 68 15.54 1.38 7.22
N PHE A 69 15.40 2.51 6.53
CA PHE A 69 15.81 2.65 5.13
C PHE A 69 17.31 2.45 4.96
N GLN A 70 18.11 3.11 5.79
CA GLN A 70 19.58 2.95 5.81
C GLN A 70 20.00 1.52 6.14
N PHE A 71 19.27 0.84 7.04
CA PHE A 71 19.53 -0.57 7.35
C PHE A 71 19.37 -1.46 6.11
N TRP A 72 18.25 -1.33 5.41
CA TRP A 72 17.99 -2.11 4.21
C TRP A 72 18.96 -1.78 3.07
N GLN A 73 19.27 -0.50 2.88
CA GLN A 73 20.25 -0.06 1.88
C GLN A 73 21.63 -0.70 2.11
N LYS A 74 22.11 -0.74 3.37
CA LYS A 74 23.38 -1.40 3.71
C LYS A 74 23.37 -2.90 3.40
N LEU A 75 22.22 -3.53 3.40
CA LEU A 75 22.06 -4.93 3.02
C LEU A 75 21.86 -5.12 1.50
N GLY A 76 21.82 -4.03 0.72
CA GLY A 76 21.72 -4.07 -0.73
C GLY A 76 20.31 -3.95 -1.28
N ALA A 77 19.37 -3.36 -0.55
CA ALA A 77 18.08 -2.95 -1.11
C ALA A 77 18.28 -1.71 -2.00
N THR A 78 17.62 -1.70 -3.16
CA THR A 78 17.63 -0.59 -4.11
C THR A 78 16.40 0.31 -3.98
N ARG A 79 15.30 -0.20 -3.41
CA ARG A 79 14.05 0.53 -3.17
C ARG A 79 13.42 0.10 -1.86
N VAL A 80 12.81 1.04 -1.16
CA VAL A 80 12.03 0.76 0.05
C VAL A 80 10.63 1.35 -0.07
N VAL A 81 9.61 0.50 0.12
CA VAL A 81 8.21 0.94 0.17
C VAL A 81 7.90 1.42 1.57
N THR A 82 7.43 2.65 1.70
CA THR A 82 7.04 3.25 2.98
C THR A 82 5.87 2.49 3.62
N ALA A 83 5.79 2.56 4.94
CA ALA A 83 4.53 2.30 5.63
C ALA A 83 3.47 3.35 5.21
N ARG A 84 2.19 2.95 5.15
CA ARG A 84 1.08 3.84 4.73
C ARG A 84 0.69 4.86 5.78
N GLU A 85 1.22 4.71 6.97
CA GLU A 85 0.96 5.52 8.16
C GLU A 85 1.86 6.75 8.26
N LEU A 86 2.76 6.95 7.30
CA LEU A 86 3.65 8.11 7.26
C LEU A 86 2.98 9.35 6.66
N SER A 87 3.26 10.50 7.25
CA SER A 87 2.96 11.80 6.68
C SER A 87 4.00 12.21 5.62
N LEU A 88 3.63 13.15 4.74
CA LEU A 88 4.58 13.76 3.78
C LEU A 88 5.80 14.37 4.47
N ARG A 89 5.60 14.97 5.65
CA ARG A 89 6.70 15.52 6.45
C ARG A 89 7.72 14.45 6.82
N GLU A 90 7.25 13.29 7.30
CA GLU A 90 8.14 12.16 7.66
C GLU A 90 8.83 11.58 6.44
N ILE A 91 8.15 11.52 5.29
CA ILE A 91 8.76 11.06 4.03
C ILE A 91 9.85 12.03 3.56
N LYS A 92 9.63 13.34 3.64
CA LYS A 92 10.67 14.35 3.36
C LYS A 92 11.87 14.21 4.30
N GLU A 93 11.62 13.93 5.58
CA GLU A 93 12.69 13.68 6.55
C GLU A 93 13.47 12.40 6.22
N ILE A 94 12.79 11.33 5.79
CA ILE A 94 13.44 10.11 5.30
C ILE A 94 14.32 10.45 4.10
N ARG A 95 13.77 11.12 3.06
CA ARG A 95 14.53 11.51 1.86
C ARG A 95 15.80 12.28 2.18
N ALA A 96 15.71 13.23 3.11
CA ALA A 96 16.85 14.05 3.53
C ALA A 96 17.96 13.28 4.26
N ASN A 97 17.69 12.08 4.75
CA ASN A 97 18.60 11.26 5.57
C ASN A 97 19.03 9.94 4.92
N ILE A 98 18.70 9.72 3.65
CA ILE A 98 19.12 8.54 2.89
C ILE A 98 19.85 8.98 1.61
N PRO A 99 20.71 8.13 1.03
CA PRO A 99 21.40 8.49 -0.22
C PRO A 99 20.42 8.54 -1.40
N ASP A 100 20.79 9.29 -2.44
CA ASP A 100 19.95 9.54 -3.61
C ASP A 100 19.70 8.30 -4.47
N ASP A 101 20.57 7.31 -4.38
CA ASP A 101 20.48 6.02 -5.09
C ASP A 101 19.53 5.02 -4.43
N LEU A 102 19.05 5.30 -3.22
CA LEU A 102 17.98 4.49 -2.59
C LEU A 102 16.62 5.08 -2.92
N GLU A 103 15.84 4.37 -3.71
CA GLU A 103 14.51 4.82 -4.11
C GLU A 103 13.45 4.68 -3.00
N ILE A 104 12.59 5.69 -2.90
CA ILE A 104 11.40 5.69 -2.05
C ILE A 104 10.17 5.36 -2.90
N GLU A 105 9.44 4.30 -2.55
CA GLU A 105 8.13 4.00 -3.12
C GLU A 105 7.03 4.21 -2.09
N THR A 106 5.89 4.79 -2.48
CA THR A 106 4.75 4.95 -1.58
C THR A 106 3.42 4.70 -2.28
N PHE A 107 2.42 4.23 -1.53
CA PHE A 107 1.07 4.10 -2.06
C PHE A 107 0.42 5.47 -2.23
N ILE A 108 -0.22 5.66 -3.39
CA ILE A 108 -0.92 6.91 -3.74
C ILE A 108 -2.40 6.70 -4.04
N HIS A 109 -2.83 5.44 -4.23
CA HIS A 109 -4.23 5.13 -4.56
C HIS A 109 -4.62 3.73 -4.13
N GLY A 110 -5.90 3.58 -3.78
CA GLY A 110 -6.57 2.31 -3.53
C GLY A 110 -6.85 2.03 -2.06
N ALA A 111 -7.10 0.78 -1.76
CA ALA A 111 -7.59 0.38 -0.45
C ALA A 111 -6.58 0.59 0.68
N MET A 112 -7.02 1.26 1.75
CA MET A 112 -6.26 1.37 2.99
C MET A 112 -6.49 0.14 3.89
N CYS A 113 -5.49 -0.23 4.68
CA CYS A 113 -5.56 -1.28 5.68
C CYS A 113 -5.88 -0.69 7.06
N ILE A 114 -6.60 -1.45 7.90
CA ILE A 114 -6.91 -1.04 9.28
C ILE A 114 -5.70 -1.09 10.22
N SER A 115 -4.70 -1.88 9.88
CA SER A 115 -3.47 -2.03 10.63
C SER A 115 -2.28 -1.94 9.69
N TYR A 116 -1.09 -1.86 10.26
CA TYR A 116 0.13 -1.98 9.48
C TYR A 116 0.06 -3.16 8.53
N SER A 117 0.49 -2.98 7.29
CA SER A 117 0.39 -3.97 6.22
C SER A 117 0.99 -5.31 6.65
N GLY A 118 0.24 -6.40 6.43
CA GLY A 118 0.67 -7.75 6.77
C GLY A 118 0.55 -8.13 8.26
N ARG A 119 0.09 -7.24 9.15
CA ARG A 119 0.04 -7.47 10.61
C ARG A 119 -1.36 -7.75 11.15
N CYS A 120 -2.38 -7.85 10.31
CA CYS A 120 -3.76 -8.07 10.71
C CYS A 120 -4.13 -9.54 10.67
N LEU A 121 -4.71 -10.04 11.76
CA LEU A 121 -5.18 -11.44 11.89
C LEU A 121 -6.69 -11.61 11.64
N LEU A 122 -7.44 -10.53 11.42
CA LEU A 122 -8.90 -10.59 11.29
C LEU A 122 -9.38 -11.54 10.20
N SER A 123 -8.73 -11.51 9.02
CA SER A 123 -9.10 -12.39 7.91
C SER A 123 -8.86 -13.86 8.26
N ASN A 124 -7.73 -14.17 8.86
CA ASN A 124 -7.43 -15.53 9.30
C ASN A 124 -8.45 -15.99 10.36
N TYR A 125 -8.72 -15.15 11.37
CA TYR A 125 -9.66 -15.46 12.45
C TYR A 125 -11.08 -15.73 11.96
N PHE A 126 -11.62 -14.87 11.08
CA PHE A 126 -13.01 -14.99 10.62
C PHE A 126 -13.22 -15.99 9.48
N THR A 127 -12.22 -16.22 8.64
CA THR A 127 -12.40 -16.97 7.39
C THR A 127 -11.35 -18.05 7.14
N GLY A 128 -10.39 -18.22 8.03
CA GLY A 128 -9.25 -19.13 7.83
C GLY A 128 -8.29 -18.69 6.72
N ARG A 129 -8.50 -17.51 6.10
CA ARG A 129 -7.68 -16.99 5.00
C ARG A 129 -6.69 -15.97 5.51
N ASP A 130 -5.41 -16.28 5.40
CA ASP A 130 -4.34 -15.46 5.93
C ASP A 130 -4.04 -14.24 5.04
N ALA A 131 -4.11 -13.05 5.62
CA ALA A 131 -3.75 -11.80 4.95
C ALA A 131 -2.27 -11.75 4.58
N ASN A 132 -1.39 -12.37 5.38
CA ASN A 132 0.05 -12.49 5.10
C ASN A 132 0.31 -13.34 3.84
N GLN A 133 -0.52 -14.35 3.58
CA GLN A 133 -0.47 -15.19 2.39
C GLN A 133 -1.17 -14.56 1.17
N GLY A 134 -1.50 -13.27 1.23
CA GLY A 134 -2.19 -12.57 0.14
C GLY A 134 -3.68 -12.89 0.01
N ALA A 135 -4.27 -13.64 0.96
CA ALA A 135 -5.64 -14.15 0.89
C ALA A 135 -6.65 -13.34 1.74
N CYS A 136 -6.36 -12.08 2.05
CA CYS A 136 -7.21 -11.23 2.87
C CYS A 136 -8.63 -11.09 2.29
N THR A 137 -9.65 -11.40 3.10
CA THR A 137 -11.08 -11.27 2.77
C THR A 137 -11.67 -9.93 3.18
N HIS A 138 -10.86 -9.00 3.67
CA HIS A 138 -11.23 -7.67 4.11
C HIS A 138 -12.34 -7.62 5.17
N PRO A 139 -12.30 -8.42 6.23
CA PRO A 139 -13.35 -8.40 7.27
C PRO A 139 -13.41 -7.05 7.99
N CYS A 140 -12.31 -6.29 8.04
CA CYS A 140 -12.32 -4.92 8.55
C CYS A 140 -13.29 -3.98 7.82
N ARG A 141 -13.96 -4.43 6.77
CA ARG A 141 -14.92 -3.66 5.97
C ARG A 141 -16.34 -4.17 6.11
N TRP A 142 -16.55 -5.16 6.97
CA TRP A 142 -17.89 -5.62 7.33
C TRP A 142 -18.48 -4.73 8.41
N LYS A 143 -19.79 -4.75 8.56
CA LYS A 143 -20.46 -4.07 9.66
C LYS A 143 -20.35 -4.89 10.93
N TYR A 144 -19.95 -4.25 12.00
CA TYR A 144 -19.86 -4.87 13.32
C TYR A 144 -20.69 -4.07 14.32
N SER A 145 -21.15 -4.77 15.35
CA SER A 145 -21.67 -4.16 16.55
C SER A 145 -21.09 -4.89 17.76
N VAL A 146 -20.79 -4.17 18.80
CA VAL A 146 -20.40 -4.77 20.07
C VAL A 146 -21.65 -5.01 20.90
N VAL A 147 -21.77 -6.19 21.48
CA VAL A 147 -22.84 -6.56 22.41
C VAL A 147 -22.19 -6.86 23.75
N GLU A 148 -22.67 -6.19 24.80
CA GLU A 148 -22.27 -6.54 26.15
C GLU A 148 -23.03 -7.80 26.60
N GLU A 149 -22.33 -8.78 27.17
CA GLU A 149 -22.92 -10.07 27.57
C GLU A 149 -24.11 -9.92 28.52
N LYS A 150 -24.06 -8.91 29.40
CA LYS A 150 -25.13 -8.63 30.40
C LYS A 150 -26.30 -7.79 29.83
N ARG A 151 -26.19 -7.33 28.57
CA ARG A 151 -27.23 -6.58 27.88
C ARG A 151 -27.54 -7.19 26.51
N PRO A 152 -28.04 -8.43 26.49
CA PRO A 152 -28.35 -9.08 25.21
C PRO A 152 -29.43 -8.30 24.45
N GLY A 153 -29.18 -8.02 23.17
CA GLY A 153 -30.10 -7.29 22.31
C GLY A 153 -29.82 -5.78 22.18
N GLU A 154 -28.91 -5.21 22.97
CA GLU A 154 -28.39 -3.86 22.77
C GLU A 154 -27.15 -3.92 21.88
N TYR A 155 -27.29 -3.40 20.65
CA TYR A 155 -26.19 -3.33 19.69
C TYR A 155 -25.53 -1.96 19.80
N LEU A 156 -24.29 -1.94 20.33
CA LEU A 156 -23.50 -0.74 20.44
C LEU A 156 -22.72 -0.58 19.13
N PRO A 157 -22.99 0.47 18.33
CA PRO A 157 -22.20 0.73 17.14
C PRO A 157 -20.75 1.04 17.54
N VAL A 158 -19.82 0.62 16.70
CA VAL A 158 -18.40 0.81 16.97
C VAL A 158 -17.92 2.03 16.18
N TYR A 159 -17.37 3.02 16.88
CA TYR A 159 -16.87 4.28 16.35
C TYR A 159 -15.38 4.45 16.65
N GLU A 160 -14.73 5.36 15.94
CA GLU A 160 -13.37 5.79 16.23
C GLU A 160 -13.38 7.14 16.97
N ASN A 161 -12.51 7.31 17.95
CA ASN A 161 -12.24 8.59 18.60
C ASN A 161 -10.75 8.78 18.88
N GLU A 162 -10.37 9.92 19.45
CA GLU A 162 -8.98 10.32 19.74
C GLU A 162 -8.18 9.31 20.60
N ARG A 163 -8.81 8.31 21.19
CA ARG A 163 -8.22 7.35 22.12
C ARG A 163 -8.03 5.94 21.57
N GLY A 164 -8.53 5.63 20.34
CA GLY A 164 -8.36 4.32 19.75
C GLY A 164 -9.24 4.05 18.53
N THR A 165 -8.83 3.04 17.76
CA THR A 165 -9.54 2.58 16.56
C THR A 165 -10.67 1.67 16.95
N TYR A 166 -11.86 2.08 16.62
CA TYR A 166 -13.09 1.29 16.80
C TYR A 166 -13.59 0.88 15.42
N ILE A 167 -13.00 -0.12 14.86
CA ILE A 167 -13.45 -0.89 13.70
C ILE A 167 -14.40 -0.14 12.74
N PHE A 168 -14.12 0.24 11.56
CA PHE A 168 -13.54 -0.36 10.35
C PHE A 168 -14.27 0.25 9.17
N ASN A 169 -13.79 0.70 8.22
CA ASN A 169 -14.28 1.07 6.91
C ASN A 169 -13.55 2.30 6.37
N SER A 170 -12.22 2.19 6.35
CA SER A 170 -11.38 3.23 5.79
C SER A 170 -11.83 3.58 4.38
N LYS A 171 -11.91 4.87 4.09
CA LYS A 171 -12.02 5.40 2.75
C LYS A 171 -10.86 4.91 1.90
N ASP A 172 -11.00 4.93 0.59
CA ASP A 172 -9.90 4.58 -0.30
C ASP A 172 -8.93 5.77 -0.43
N LEU A 173 -7.63 5.49 -0.43
CA LEU A 173 -6.60 6.49 -0.65
C LEU A 173 -6.71 7.06 -2.07
N CYS A 174 -6.62 8.38 -2.22
CA CYS A 174 -6.52 9.04 -3.51
C CYS A 174 -5.70 10.33 -3.41
N MET A 175 -4.54 10.33 -4.05
CA MET A 175 -3.60 11.46 -4.05
C MET A 175 -3.54 12.17 -5.41
N ILE A 176 -4.55 12.00 -6.28
CA ILE A 176 -4.55 12.55 -7.63
C ILE A 176 -4.49 14.10 -7.65
N GLU A 177 -5.06 14.74 -6.64
CA GLU A 177 -5.05 16.20 -6.48
C GLU A 177 -3.76 16.72 -5.82
N HIS A 178 -2.86 15.81 -5.41
CA HIS A 178 -1.68 16.10 -4.60
C HIS A 178 -0.37 15.59 -5.24
N ILE A 179 -0.36 15.38 -6.56
CA ILE A 179 0.85 14.95 -7.29
C ILE A 179 2.03 15.88 -7.06
N PRO A 180 1.87 17.23 -7.06
CA PRO A 180 2.96 18.14 -6.75
C PRO A 180 3.61 17.86 -5.39
N ASP A 181 2.81 17.69 -4.33
CA ASP A 181 3.31 17.47 -2.97
C ASP A 181 4.07 16.14 -2.86
N MET A 182 3.62 15.13 -3.59
CA MET A 182 4.26 13.81 -3.62
C MET A 182 5.62 13.84 -4.31
N LEU A 183 5.71 14.56 -5.44
CA LEU A 183 6.97 14.77 -6.16
C LEU A 183 7.95 15.62 -5.33
N ASP A 184 7.45 16.69 -4.70
CA ASP A 184 8.24 17.55 -3.82
C ASP A 184 8.72 16.86 -2.54
N ALA A 185 8.07 15.77 -2.15
CA ALA A 185 8.52 14.92 -1.05
C ALA A 185 9.70 13.99 -1.43
N GLY A 186 10.13 13.99 -2.69
CA GLY A 186 11.22 13.16 -3.18
C GLY A 186 10.88 11.69 -3.27
N ILE A 187 9.63 11.37 -3.63
CA ILE A 187 9.16 10.01 -3.85
C ILE A 187 9.47 9.61 -5.30
N ASP A 188 10.20 8.52 -5.47
CA ASP A 188 10.67 8.06 -6.78
C ASP A 188 9.64 7.17 -7.49
N SER A 189 8.82 6.44 -6.74
CA SER A 189 7.86 5.47 -7.27
C SER A 189 6.49 5.60 -6.61
N PHE A 190 5.45 5.70 -7.45
CA PHE A 190 4.06 5.82 -7.02
C PHE A 190 3.33 4.49 -7.20
N LYS A 191 2.82 3.94 -6.09
CA LYS A 191 2.18 2.62 -6.07
C LYS A 191 0.66 2.71 -5.99
N ILE A 192 -0.01 1.98 -6.88
CA ILE A 192 -1.47 1.84 -6.90
C ILE A 192 -1.84 0.45 -6.35
N GLU A 193 -2.73 0.40 -5.36
CA GLU A 193 -3.30 -0.85 -4.86
C GLU A 193 -4.49 -1.26 -5.73
N GLY A 194 -4.42 -2.44 -6.31
CA GLY A 194 -5.48 -2.93 -7.19
C GLY A 194 -5.53 -4.46 -7.31
N ARG A 195 -4.84 -5.22 -6.44
CA ARG A 195 -4.75 -6.68 -6.53
C ARG A 195 -6.11 -7.39 -6.56
N MET A 196 -7.07 -6.89 -5.77
CA MET A 196 -8.44 -7.44 -5.71
C MET A 196 -9.41 -6.69 -6.62
N LYS A 197 -8.92 -5.83 -7.49
CA LYS A 197 -9.71 -5.04 -8.42
C LYS A 197 -9.69 -5.64 -9.83
N THR A 198 -10.60 -5.19 -10.70
CA THR A 198 -10.63 -5.63 -12.10
C THR A 198 -9.49 -5.05 -12.92
N ALA A 199 -9.17 -5.69 -14.04
CA ALA A 199 -8.18 -5.17 -15.00
C ALA A 199 -8.56 -3.76 -15.49
N LEU A 200 -9.87 -3.50 -15.71
CA LEU A 200 -10.36 -2.19 -16.11
C LEU A 200 -10.07 -1.12 -15.05
N TYR A 201 -10.28 -1.43 -13.77
CA TYR A 201 -9.92 -0.52 -12.68
C TYR A 201 -8.43 -0.18 -12.72
N VAL A 202 -7.58 -1.18 -12.78
CA VAL A 202 -6.13 -0.98 -12.79
C VAL A 202 -5.70 -0.14 -14.00
N ALA A 203 -6.20 -0.46 -15.18
CA ALA A 203 -5.89 0.29 -16.40
C ALA A 203 -6.36 1.75 -16.34
N THR A 204 -7.59 1.98 -15.86
CA THR A 204 -8.16 3.33 -15.77
C THR A 204 -7.40 4.18 -14.75
N VAL A 205 -7.15 3.66 -13.55
CA VAL A 205 -6.45 4.39 -12.50
C VAL A 205 -4.99 4.66 -12.92
N ALA A 206 -4.27 3.65 -13.42
CA ALA A 206 -2.88 3.81 -13.83
C ALA A 206 -2.74 4.83 -14.97
N ARG A 207 -3.60 4.75 -16.00
CA ARG A 207 -3.64 5.74 -17.09
C ARG A 207 -3.89 7.16 -16.58
N THR A 208 -4.82 7.31 -15.64
CA THR A 208 -5.19 8.62 -15.10
C THR A 208 -4.05 9.24 -14.31
N TYR A 209 -3.41 8.48 -13.43
CA TYR A 209 -2.23 8.96 -12.70
C TYR A 209 -1.06 9.25 -13.63
N ARG A 210 -0.79 8.38 -14.63
CA ARG A 210 0.29 8.64 -15.59
C ARG A 210 0.05 9.97 -16.33
N LYS A 211 -1.18 10.19 -16.80
CA LYS A 211 -1.52 11.44 -17.47
C LYS A 211 -1.39 12.65 -16.53
N ALA A 212 -1.85 12.55 -15.28
CA ALA A 212 -1.75 13.64 -14.31
C ALA A 212 -0.29 14.01 -14.02
N ILE A 213 0.60 13.02 -13.90
CA ILE A 213 2.03 13.24 -13.70
C ILE A 213 2.64 13.90 -14.94
N ASP A 214 2.35 13.41 -16.15
CA ASP A 214 2.88 13.96 -17.40
C ASP A 214 2.41 15.39 -17.62
N ASP A 215 1.14 15.67 -17.39
CA ASP A 215 0.57 17.02 -17.51
C ASP A 215 1.21 17.99 -16.49
N TYR A 216 1.45 17.54 -15.25
CA TYR A 216 2.13 18.37 -14.24
C TYR A 216 3.59 18.66 -14.62
N LEU A 217 4.30 17.66 -15.13
CA LEU A 217 5.70 17.82 -15.57
C LEU A 217 5.80 18.70 -16.83
N GLU A 218 4.76 18.75 -17.66
CA GLU A 218 4.68 19.68 -18.79
C GLU A 218 4.37 21.11 -18.33
N SER A 219 3.31 21.30 -17.55
CA SER A 219 3.01 22.55 -16.85
C SER A 219 2.03 22.33 -15.67
N PRO A 220 2.23 23.00 -14.53
CA PRO A 220 1.28 22.98 -13.42
C PRO A 220 -0.12 23.43 -13.80
N GLU A 221 -0.25 24.39 -14.72
CA GLU A 221 -1.52 24.92 -15.22
C GLU A 221 -2.31 23.83 -15.94
N LYS A 222 -1.65 23.08 -16.83
CA LYS A 222 -2.27 21.96 -17.58
C LYS A 222 -2.79 20.87 -16.63
N TYR A 223 -2.04 20.55 -15.59
CA TYR A 223 -2.48 19.63 -14.56
C TYR A 223 -3.75 20.14 -13.86
N GLN A 224 -3.80 21.42 -13.49
CA GLN A 224 -4.98 22.01 -12.86
C GLN A 224 -6.19 22.06 -13.79
N GLU A 225 -6.01 22.44 -15.05
CA GLU A 225 -7.09 22.48 -16.05
C GLU A 225 -7.71 21.09 -16.27
N ASN A 226 -6.90 20.03 -16.25
CA ASN A 226 -7.35 18.67 -16.46
C ASN A 226 -7.85 17.97 -15.19
N MET A 227 -7.81 18.60 -14.02
CA MET A 227 -8.22 18.01 -12.74
C MET A 227 -9.65 17.44 -12.75
N PRO A 228 -10.67 18.13 -13.31
CA PRO A 228 -12.03 17.59 -13.39
C PRO A 228 -12.07 16.25 -14.15
N TRP A 229 -11.29 16.13 -15.25
CA TRP A 229 -11.20 14.90 -16.01
C TRP A 229 -10.54 13.76 -15.23
N TYR A 230 -9.46 14.02 -14.48
CA TYR A 230 -8.83 12.98 -13.65
C TYR A 230 -9.81 12.44 -12.62
N LEU A 231 -10.52 13.30 -11.93
CA LEU A 231 -11.52 12.93 -10.92
C LEU A 231 -12.69 12.13 -11.53
N GLU A 232 -13.16 12.52 -12.70
CA GLU A 232 -14.19 11.79 -13.44
C GLU A 232 -13.72 10.38 -13.79
N GLN A 233 -12.51 10.22 -14.34
CA GLN A 233 -11.96 8.91 -14.71
C GLN A 233 -11.82 8.00 -13.47
N ILE A 234 -11.30 8.51 -12.37
CA ILE A 234 -11.16 7.72 -11.13
C ILE A 234 -12.52 7.33 -10.57
N LYS A 235 -13.50 8.24 -10.56
CA LYS A 235 -14.88 7.98 -10.09
C LYS A 235 -15.69 7.09 -11.02
N SER A 236 -15.27 6.88 -12.26
CA SER A 236 -15.89 5.92 -13.17
C SER A 236 -15.70 4.46 -12.76
N CYS A 237 -14.75 4.18 -11.88
CA CYS A 237 -14.52 2.86 -11.29
C CYS A 237 -15.26 2.71 -9.97
N THR A 238 -15.49 1.47 -9.52
CA THR A 238 -16.03 1.23 -8.17
C THR A 238 -15.01 1.64 -7.11
N TYR A 239 -15.37 2.61 -6.28
CA TYR A 239 -14.51 3.17 -5.23
C TYR A 239 -15.29 3.35 -3.93
N ARG A 240 -14.58 3.59 -2.85
CA ARG A 240 -15.09 4.16 -1.60
C ARG A 240 -14.80 5.64 -1.60
N GLN A 241 -15.53 6.42 -0.81
CA GLN A 241 -15.17 7.82 -0.62
C GLN A 241 -13.65 7.97 -0.43
N PHE A 242 -13.08 9.02 -0.99
CA PHE A 242 -11.64 9.21 -1.00
C PHE A 242 -11.13 9.92 0.25
N THR A 243 -9.87 9.63 0.58
CA THR A 243 -9.10 10.26 1.65
C THR A 243 -7.65 10.42 1.23
N THR A 244 -6.96 11.37 1.83
CA THR A 244 -5.50 11.50 1.73
C THR A 244 -4.75 10.61 2.74
N GLY A 245 -5.47 9.76 3.49
CA GLY A 245 -4.87 8.88 4.49
C GLY A 245 -4.13 9.65 5.58
N PHE A 246 -2.88 9.30 5.82
CA PHE A 246 -2.01 9.91 6.83
C PHE A 246 -1.14 11.05 6.27
N PHE A 247 -1.16 11.34 4.99
CA PHE A 247 -0.19 12.25 4.36
C PHE A 247 -0.20 13.66 4.94
N TYR A 248 -1.38 14.17 5.35
CA TYR A 248 -1.52 15.51 5.93
C TYR A 248 -1.80 15.53 7.44
N GLY A 249 -1.76 14.38 8.09
CA GLY A 249 -1.96 14.28 9.54
C GLY A 249 -2.56 12.95 9.97
N LYS A 250 -2.91 12.87 11.25
CA LYS A 250 -3.57 11.68 11.79
C LYS A 250 -4.97 11.54 11.20
N PRO A 251 -5.41 10.30 10.91
CA PRO A 251 -6.79 10.04 10.51
C PRO A 251 -7.78 10.58 11.55
N SER A 252 -8.88 11.12 11.04
CA SER A 252 -10.00 11.60 11.82
C SER A 252 -11.28 10.85 11.42
N GLU A 253 -12.42 11.23 11.98
CA GLU A 253 -13.73 10.72 11.56
C GLU A 253 -13.97 10.90 10.04
N GLU A 254 -13.37 11.94 9.44
CA GLU A 254 -13.46 12.21 8.01
C GLU A 254 -12.76 11.14 7.13
N THR A 255 -11.85 10.35 7.70
CA THR A 255 -11.13 9.29 6.96
C THR A 255 -11.87 7.95 6.94
N GLN A 256 -13.00 7.85 7.63
CA GLN A 256 -13.83 6.64 7.75
C GLN A 256 -15.21 6.84 7.11
N ILE A 257 -15.87 5.73 6.74
CA ILE A 257 -17.25 5.74 6.24
C ILE A 257 -18.13 5.04 7.26
N TYR A 258 -19.10 5.77 7.80
CA TYR A 258 -20.06 5.23 8.77
C TYR A 258 -21.45 5.00 8.19
N ASP A 259 -21.69 5.48 6.95
CA ASP A 259 -22.98 5.36 6.26
C ASP A 259 -23.21 3.97 5.67
N ASN A 260 -24.50 3.69 5.34
CA ASN A 260 -24.95 2.38 4.87
C ASN A 260 -24.39 1.98 3.49
N ASN A 261 -23.94 2.93 2.68
CA ASN A 261 -23.34 2.69 1.36
C ASN A 261 -21.82 2.68 1.48
N THR A 262 -21.22 1.49 1.49
CA THR A 262 -19.76 1.33 1.59
C THR A 262 -19.04 1.48 0.26
N TYR A 263 -19.75 1.49 -0.85
CA TYR A 263 -19.18 1.63 -2.19
C TYR A 263 -20.02 2.57 -3.05
N GLU A 264 -19.33 3.48 -3.73
CA GLU A 264 -19.87 4.18 -4.86
C GLU A 264 -19.73 3.28 -6.11
N LYS A 265 -20.82 3.14 -6.87
CA LYS A 265 -20.77 2.41 -8.15
C LYS A 265 -20.26 3.37 -9.20
N GLY A 266 -19.18 3.02 -9.87
CA GLY A 266 -18.75 3.68 -11.11
C GLY A 266 -19.81 3.47 -12.22
N TYR A 267 -19.75 4.33 -13.21
CA TYR A 267 -20.61 4.27 -14.40
C TYR A 267 -20.18 3.18 -15.38
#